data_334c8a2abeb9d36d72a494828a111656
#
_entry.id   334c8a2abeb9d36d72a494828a111656
#
_cell.length_a   1.000
_cell.length_b   1.000
_cell.length_c   1.000
_cell.angle_alpha   90.00
_cell.angle_beta   90.00
_cell.angle_gamma   90.00
#
_symmetry.space_group_name_H-M   'P 1'
#
loop_
_entity.id
_entity.type
_entity.pdbx_description
1 polymer ?
#
loop_
_entity_poly.entity_id
_entity_poly.type
_entity_poly.pdbx_seq_one_letter_code
_entity_poly.pdbx_strand_id
1 'polypeptide(L)'
;DETLEDLFDELTFEISEEKKQNCVKHIRYILGYQNFSGSSRIKTKDGRPWSRETFMDEIGIKVCPYCNRQYITSYSVSPEGKRIRKTTTDTAHYYPVSKFPFLSMNIHNMVPSCQICNSRLKLDKVSCKSDAHLYPYMDPSSSLEFQIPFSDVPQLYAFSEEDIHICLKGSEGVEKRAEQSKKIFRLEEVYETHRDIVYRLKNEIRDYSREEYNKIFCENYTDLFGGYDRFIEVLHPFLAEDEKNTPLTKMKKDIYFYLKENCAVLY
;
A
#
# COMPACT_ATOMS: atom_id res chain seq x y z
N ASP A 1 11.13 10.46 -18.88
CA ASP A 1 11.07 9.02 -18.59
C ASP A 1 11.25 8.19 -19.86
N GLU A 2 10.57 8.53 -20.97
CA GLU A 2 10.83 7.96 -22.29
C GLU A 2 12.31 8.10 -22.66
N THR A 3 12.89 9.24 -22.42
CA THR A 3 14.28 9.56 -22.74
C THR A 3 15.31 8.61 -22.11
N LEU A 4 15.05 8.10 -20.90
CA LEU A 4 15.97 7.18 -20.21
C LEU A 4 15.80 5.72 -20.67
N GLU A 5 14.56 5.31 -20.98
CA GLU A 5 14.28 3.99 -21.56
C GLU A 5 14.83 3.94 -22.98
N ASP A 6 14.52 4.95 -23.79
CA ASP A 6 15.01 5.08 -25.16
C ASP A 6 16.53 5.11 -25.21
N LEU A 7 17.18 5.87 -24.32
CA LEU A 7 18.64 5.94 -24.24
C LEU A 7 19.26 4.60 -23.92
N PHE A 8 18.69 3.84 -22.96
CA PHE A 8 19.23 2.54 -22.61
C PHE A 8 19.01 1.51 -23.71
N ASP A 9 17.85 1.53 -24.35
CA ASP A 9 17.52 0.65 -25.47
C ASP A 9 18.37 1.01 -26.71
N GLU A 10 18.58 2.30 -26.98
CA GLU A 10 19.46 2.77 -28.04
C GLU A 10 20.92 2.33 -27.80
N LEU A 11 21.44 2.53 -26.60
CA LEU A 11 22.78 2.10 -26.22
C LEU A 11 22.99 0.58 -26.23
N THR A 12 21.91 -0.19 -26.18
CA THR A 12 21.96 -1.66 -26.11
C THR A 12 21.35 -2.34 -27.34
N PHE A 13 20.92 -1.58 -28.34
CA PHE A 13 20.19 -2.08 -29.51
C PHE A 13 20.96 -3.16 -30.31
N GLU A 14 22.28 -3.02 -30.43
CA GLU A 14 23.12 -3.94 -31.22
C GLU A 14 23.77 -5.06 -30.37
N ILE A 15 23.44 -5.19 -29.08
CA ILE A 15 24.06 -6.20 -28.23
C ILE A 15 23.06 -7.32 -27.87
N SER A 16 23.60 -8.55 -27.75
CA SER A 16 22.79 -9.71 -27.34
C SER A 16 22.20 -9.52 -25.93
N GLU A 17 21.06 -10.20 -25.65
CA GLU A 17 20.43 -10.18 -24.31
C GLU A 17 21.38 -10.55 -23.17
N GLU A 18 22.31 -11.49 -23.41
CA GLU A 18 23.33 -11.85 -22.43
C GLU A 18 24.24 -10.67 -22.09
N LYS A 19 24.70 -9.94 -23.11
CA LYS A 19 25.52 -8.74 -22.93
C LYS A 19 24.75 -7.62 -22.27
N LYS A 20 23.47 -7.45 -22.62
CA LYS A 20 22.55 -6.47 -21.98
C LYS A 20 22.44 -6.76 -20.49
N GLN A 21 22.17 -8.03 -20.10
CA GLN A 21 22.14 -8.44 -18.70
C GLN A 21 23.47 -8.21 -17.97
N ASN A 22 24.58 -8.43 -18.64
CA ASN A 22 25.92 -8.15 -18.07
C ASN A 22 26.13 -6.65 -17.86
N CYS A 23 25.70 -5.80 -18.78
CA CYS A 23 25.70 -4.35 -18.59
C CYS A 23 24.87 -3.94 -17.36
N VAL A 24 23.67 -4.45 -17.21
CA VAL A 24 22.82 -4.20 -16.03
C VAL A 24 23.54 -4.60 -14.74
N LYS A 25 24.19 -5.76 -14.70
CA LYS A 25 24.98 -6.21 -13.54
C LYS A 25 26.15 -5.27 -13.22
N HIS A 26 26.89 -4.84 -14.24
CA HIS A 26 28.01 -3.93 -14.06
C HIS A 26 27.58 -2.55 -13.57
N ILE A 27 26.52 -1.97 -14.13
CA ILE A 27 25.96 -0.69 -13.68
C ILE A 27 25.54 -0.80 -12.20
N ARG A 28 24.81 -1.85 -11.81
CA ARG A 28 24.44 -2.09 -10.42
C ARG A 28 25.64 -2.28 -9.49
N TYR A 29 26.70 -2.90 -9.98
CA TYR A 29 27.95 -3.06 -9.23
C TYR A 29 28.64 -1.70 -9.00
N ILE A 30 28.77 -0.90 -10.06
CA ILE A 30 29.37 0.45 -9.99
C ILE A 30 28.58 1.35 -9.03
N LEU A 31 27.26 1.30 -9.08
CA LEU A 31 26.38 2.05 -8.19
C LEU A 31 26.33 1.50 -6.75
N GLY A 32 27.00 0.39 -6.47
CA GLY A 32 27.10 -0.17 -5.14
C GLY A 32 25.83 -0.87 -4.63
N TYR A 33 24.91 -1.23 -5.50
CA TYR A 33 23.65 -1.90 -5.11
C TYR A 33 23.88 -3.20 -4.33
N GLN A 34 24.95 -3.93 -4.67
CA GLN A 34 25.32 -5.16 -3.94
C GLN A 34 25.76 -4.89 -2.50
N ASN A 35 26.22 -3.68 -2.22
CA ASN A 35 26.65 -3.24 -0.90
C ASN A 35 25.53 -2.57 -0.10
N PHE A 36 24.32 -2.51 -0.64
CA PHE A 36 23.15 -1.99 0.03
C PHE A 36 22.64 -3.01 1.07
N SER A 37 23.47 -3.25 2.08
CA SER A 37 23.29 -4.24 3.12
C SER A 37 23.96 -3.76 4.42
N GLY A 38 23.79 -4.50 5.51
CA GLY A 38 24.37 -4.16 6.81
C GLY A 38 25.90 -4.06 6.86
N SER A 39 26.62 -4.47 5.78
CA SER A 39 28.06 -4.32 5.62
C SER A 39 28.46 -3.09 4.79
N SER A 40 27.54 -2.22 4.45
CA SER A 40 27.82 -1.00 3.68
C SER A 40 28.88 -0.13 4.34
N ARG A 41 29.83 0.34 3.52
CA ARG A 41 30.83 1.34 3.93
C ARG A 41 30.27 2.76 3.97
N ILE A 42 29.19 3.00 3.23
CA ILE A 42 28.47 4.28 3.26
C ILE A 42 27.68 4.33 4.56
N LYS A 43 27.74 5.46 5.25
CA LYS A 43 27.07 5.66 6.52
C LYS A 43 26.09 6.82 6.47
N THR A 44 25.03 6.72 7.23
CA THR A 44 24.11 7.81 7.53
C THR A 44 24.76 8.85 8.43
N LYS A 45 24.12 9.99 8.64
CA LYS A 45 24.64 11.07 9.50
C LYS A 45 24.86 10.62 10.95
N ASP A 46 24.07 9.68 11.43
CA ASP A 46 24.15 9.08 12.77
C ASP A 46 25.08 7.86 12.85
N GLY A 47 25.85 7.59 11.77
CA GLY A 47 26.89 6.58 11.73
C GLY A 47 26.41 5.15 11.45
N ARG A 48 25.10 4.91 11.21
CA ARG A 48 24.59 3.61 10.81
C ARG A 48 25.00 3.27 9.37
N PRO A 49 25.26 2.00 9.03
CA PRO A 49 25.49 1.61 7.64
C PRO A 49 24.28 1.99 6.79
N TRP A 50 24.50 2.60 5.63
CA TRP A 50 23.46 2.82 4.64
C TRP A 50 23.09 1.47 4.00
N SER A 51 22.00 0.92 4.44
CA SER A 51 21.53 -0.42 4.07
C SER A 51 20.02 -0.42 3.84
N ARG A 52 19.51 -1.54 3.35
CA ARG A 52 18.06 -1.76 3.20
C ARG A 52 17.32 -1.52 4.52
N GLU A 53 17.83 -2.07 5.59
CA GLU A 53 17.24 -1.94 6.92
C GLU A 53 17.18 -0.49 7.38
N THR A 54 18.27 0.25 7.17
CA THR A 54 18.34 1.68 7.51
C THR A 54 17.38 2.51 6.65
N PHE A 55 17.33 2.22 5.34
CA PHE A 55 16.37 2.86 4.45
C PHE A 55 14.90 2.63 4.89
N MET A 56 14.57 1.40 5.27
CA MET A 56 13.22 1.07 5.76
C MET A 56 12.88 1.79 7.07
N ASP A 57 13.84 1.88 7.98
CA ASP A 57 13.66 2.59 9.24
C ASP A 57 13.43 4.09 9.02
N GLU A 58 14.15 4.71 8.07
CA GLU A 58 14.01 6.14 7.76
C GLU A 58 12.66 6.46 7.08
N ILE A 59 12.17 5.59 6.20
CA ILE A 59 10.84 5.76 5.59
C ILE A 59 9.72 5.60 6.64
N GLY A 60 9.90 4.73 7.63
CA GLY A 60 9.04 4.63 8.80
C GLY A 60 7.65 4.05 8.58
N ILE A 61 7.33 3.52 7.39
CA ILE A 61 6.04 2.86 7.13
C ILE A 61 6.07 1.41 7.61
N LYS A 62 4.93 0.92 8.10
CA LYS A 62 4.79 -0.45 8.61
C LYS A 62 3.91 -1.33 7.75
N VAL A 63 3.26 -0.76 6.74
CA VAL A 63 2.34 -1.45 5.85
C VAL A 63 2.79 -1.24 4.40
N CYS A 64 2.65 -2.27 3.59
CA CYS A 64 2.98 -2.21 2.16
C CYS A 64 2.12 -1.15 1.44
N PRO A 65 2.71 -0.11 0.83
CA PRO A 65 1.96 0.98 0.23
C PRO A 65 1.25 0.60 -1.07
N TYR A 66 1.63 -0.54 -1.68
CA TYR A 66 0.94 -1.03 -2.88
C TYR A 66 -0.36 -1.74 -2.58
N CYS A 67 -0.43 -2.51 -1.50
CA CYS A 67 -1.61 -3.32 -1.22
C CYS A 67 -2.33 -2.98 0.10
N ASN A 68 -1.74 -2.21 0.99
CA ASN A 68 -2.26 -1.92 2.34
C ASN A 68 -2.75 -3.16 3.14
N ARG A 69 -2.30 -4.39 2.78
CA ARG A 69 -2.74 -5.66 3.39
C ARG A 69 -1.70 -6.30 4.29
N GLN A 70 -0.42 -6.08 3.99
CA GLN A 70 0.69 -6.81 4.61
C GLN A 70 1.55 -5.87 5.45
N TYR A 71 1.86 -6.30 6.67
CA TYR A 71 2.92 -5.66 7.43
C TYR A 71 4.26 -5.83 6.73
N ILE A 72 5.03 -4.75 6.75
CA ILE A 72 6.44 -4.70 6.38
C ILE A 72 7.19 -4.19 7.58
N THR A 73 8.02 -5.04 8.17
CA THR A 73 8.62 -4.74 9.48
C THR A 73 10.12 -4.95 9.48
N SER A 74 10.81 -4.09 10.24
CA SER A 74 12.19 -4.33 10.62
C SER A 74 12.27 -4.77 12.08
N TYR A 75 13.14 -5.72 12.37
CA TYR A 75 13.33 -6.27 13.70
C TYR A 75 14.81 -6.47 14.04
N SER A 76 15.12 -6.63 15.31
CA SER A 76 16.50 -6.90 15.76
C SER A 76 16.61 -8.28 16.33
N VAL A 77 17.70 -8.97 16.01
CA VAL A 77 18.13 -10.21 16.67
C VAL A 77 19.47 -9.97 17.34
N SER A 78 19.78 -10.71 18.39
CA SER A 78 21.04 -10.54 19.13
C SER A 78 21.77 -11.89 19.30
N PRO A 79 22.23 -12.49 18.18
CA PRO A 79 23.05 -13.69 18.27
C PRO A 79 24.38 -13.35 18.98
N GLU A 80 24.74 -14.14 19.95
CA GLU A 80 26.01 -13.98 20.70
C GLU A 80 26.23 -12.56 21.25
N GLY A 81 25.15 -11.86 21.61
CA GLY A 81 25.23 -10.50 22.16
C GLY A 81 25.42 -9.39 21.12
N LYS A 82 25.63 -9.71 19.84
CA LYS A 82 25.74 -8.73 18.76
C LYS A 82 24.38 -8.43 18.16
N ARG A 83 23.90 -7.19 18.28
CA ARG A 83 22.63 -6.77 17.70
C ARG A 83 22.72 -6.68 16.18
N ILE A 84 21.91 -7.48 15.49
CA ILE A 84 21.78 -7.48 14.02
C ILE A 84 20.38 -7.02 13.67
N ARG A 85 20.25 -6.02 12.80
CA ARG A 85 19.00 -5.55 12.24
C ARG A 85 18.63 -6.42 11.04
N LYS A 86 17.35 -6.80 10.93
CA LYS A 86 16.76 -7.55 9.82
C LYS A 86 15.42 -6.93 9.41
N THR A 87 14.96 -7.23 8.21
CA THR A 87 13.66 -6.78 7.72
C THR A 87 12.93 -7.88 6.97
N THR A 88 11.60 -7.88 7.04
CA THR A 88 10.71 -8.67 6.20
C THR A 88 10.30 -7.91 4.93
N THR A 89 10.77 -6.68 4.79
CA THR A 89 10.41 -5.76 3.72
C THR A 89 11.32 -5.99 2.51
N ASP A 90 10.71 -6.08 1.34
CA ASP A 90 11.43 -6.01 0.08
C ASP A 90 11.60 -4.54 -0.34
N THR A 91 12.65 -4.27 -1.12
CA THR A 91 12.81 -3.01 -1.84
C THR A 91 12.34 -3.21 -3.27
N ALA A 92 11.10 -2.82 -3.55
CA ALA A 92 10.62 -2.78 -4.93
C ALA A 92 11.20 -1.55 -5.65
N HIS A 93 11.56 -1.72 -6.91
CA HIS A 93 11.88 -0.59 -7.77
C HIS A 93 10.65 -0.19 -8.56
N TYR A 94 10.24 1.07 -8.50
CA TYR A 94 9.10 1.56 -9.25
C TYR A 94 9.34 1.38 -10.75
N TYR A 95 10.45 1.90 -11.25
CA TYR A 95 11.00 1.58 -12.58
C TYR A 95 11.89 0.34 -12.48
N PRO A 96 11.60 -0.75 -13.21
CA PRO A 96 12.34 -2.00 -13.07
C PRO A 96 13.82 -1.85 -13.39
N VAL A 97 14.67 -2.43 -12.57
CA VAL A 97 16.14 -2.34 -12.71
C VAL A 97 16.64 -3.04 -13.99
N SER A 98 15.90 -3.99 -14.51
CA SER A 98 16.20 -4.65 -15.78
C SER A 98 16.20 -3.68 -16.96
N LYS A 99 15.33 -2.65 -16.92
CA LYS A 99 15.21 -1.61 -17.93
C LYS A 99 15.93 -0.32 -17.53
N PHE A 100 15.97 0.01 -16.24
CA PHE A 100 16.53 1.26 -15.70
C PHE A 100 17.62 0.99 -14.66
N PRO A 101 18.72 0.33 -15.02
CA PRO A 101 19.75 -0.10 -14.06
C PRO A 101 20.41 1.06 -13.30
N PHE A 102 20.50 2.24 -13.90
CA PHE A 102 21.02 3.46 -13.27
C PHE A 102 20.12 4.04 -12.19
N LEU A 103 18.84 3.62 -12.13
CA LEU A 103 17.92 3.99 -11.04
C LEU A 103 17.95 2.99 -9.87
N SER A 104 18.83 1.98 -9.91
CA SER A 104 18.89 0.93 -8.89
C SER A 104 19.18 1.42 -7.48
N MET A 105 19.88 2.54 -7.32
CA MET A 105 20.20 3.17 -6.03
C MET A 105 19.51 4.52 -5.83
N ASN A 106 18.61 4.90 -6.74
CA ASN A 106 17.82 6.10 -6.56
C ASN A 106 16.72 5.86 -5.49
N ILE A 107 16.80 6.61 -4.38
CA ILE A 107 15.84 6.48 -3.26
C ILE A 107 14.39 6.72 -3.67
N HIS A 108 14.15 7.59 -4.65
CA HIS A 108 12.82 7.82 -5.21
C HIS A 108 12.33 6.67 -6.08
N ASN A 109 13.22 5.80 -6.55
CA ASN A 109 12.85 4.59 -7.29
C ASN A 109 12.67 3.36 -6.37
N MET A 110 13.15 3.44 -5.13
CA MET A 110 13.07 2.35 -4.17
C MET A 110 11.82 2.51 -3.29
N VAL A 111 10.90 1.56 -3.35
CA VAL A 111 9.65 1.55 -2.58
C VAL A 111 9.64 0.38 -1.61
N PRO A 112 9.53 0.62 -0.29
CA PRO A 112 9.31 -0.46 0.68
C PRO A 112 8.03 -1.22 0.33
N SER A 113 8.11 -2.54 0.25
CA SER A 113 6.96 -3.35 -0.14
C SER A 113 6.98 -4.75 0.48
N CYS A 114 5.85 -5.41 0.47
CA CYS A 114 5.81 -6.82 0.85
C CYS A 114 6.32 -7.70 -0.30
N GLN A 115 6.81 -8.88 0.05
CA GLN A 115 7.31 -9.87 -0.91
C GLN A 115 6.25 -10.26 -1.96
N ILE A 116 4.98 -10.31 -1.58
CA ILE A 116 3.89 -10.65 -2.49
C ILE A 116 3.81 -9.61 -3.60
N CYS A 117 3.71 -8.33 -3.25
CA CYS A 117 3.63 -7.25 -4.24
C CYS A 117 4.89 -7.15 -5.09
N ASN A 118 6.07 -7.23 -4.49
CA ASN A 118 7.32 -7.11 -5.22
C ASN A 118 7.62 -8.33 -6.10
N SER A 119 7.70 -9.52 -5.48
CA SER A 119 8.32 -10.71 -6.08
C SER A 119 7.32 -11.68 -6.71
N ARG A 120 5.99 -11.48 -6.53
CA ARG A 120 4.95 -12.33 -7.10
C ARG A 120 4.04 -11.60 -8.07
N LEU A 121 3.73 -10.34 -7.83
CA LEU A 121 2.75 -9.58 -8.60
C LEU A 121 3.40 -8.58 -9.54
N LYS A 122 4.21 -7.65 -9.02
CA LYS A 122 4.83 -6.60 -9.81
C LYS A 122 5.92 -7.15 -10.74
N LEU A 123 6.89 -7.87 -10.19
CA LEU A 123 8.05 -8.35 -10.97
C LEU A 123 8.69 -7.19 -11.77
N ASP A 124 9.01 -7.44 -13.05
CA ASP A 124 9.49 -6.46 -14.02
C ASP A 124 8.37 -5.81 -14.84
N LYS A 125 7.09 -6.02 -14.40
CA LYS A 125 5.97 -5.35 -15.06
C LYS A 125 6.13 -3.86 -14.86
N VAL A 126 6.19 -3.25 -15.97
CA VAL A 126 6.11 -1.85 -16.27
C VAL A 126 6.60 -0.81 -15.34
N SER A 127 7.15 0.17 -15.96
CA SER A 127 6.82 1.56 -15.71
C SER A 127 7.35 2.41 -16.83
N CYS A 128 6.76 2.32 -17.98
CA CYS A 128 6.85 3.39 -18.95
C CYS A 128 5.69 4.36 -18.75
N LYS A 129 5.76 5.51 -19.36
CA LYS A 129 4.79 6.58 -19.23
C LYS A 129 3.35 6.18 -19.57
N SER A 130 3.17 5.23 -20.52
CA SER A 130 1.87 4.71 -20.95
C SER A 130 1.23 3.74 -19.97
N ASP A 131 2.04 3.03 -19.18
CA ASP A 131 1.62 1.92 -18.32
C ASP A 131 1.96 2.15 -16.84
N ALA A 132 2.28 3.37 -16.45
CA ALA A 132 2.61 3.73 -15.08
C ALA A 132 1.46 3.35 -14.13
N HIS A 133 1.78 2.71 -13.04
CA HIS A 133 0.88 2.52 -11.91
C HIS A 133 1.00 3.69 -10.92
N LEU A 134 0.14 3.75 -9.91
CA LEU A 134 0.22 4.76 -8.86
C LEU A 134 1.58 4.72 -8.17
N TYR A 135 2.15 5.89 -7.94
CA TYR A 135 3.47 6.05 -7.32
C TYR A 135 3.31 6.44 -5.85
N PRO A 136 3.67 5.55 -4.90
CA PRO A 136 3.35 5.72 -3.49
C PRO A 136 3.91 6.96 -2.80
N TYR A 137 4.93 7.61 -3.38
CA TYR A 137 5.52 8.81 -2.81
C TYR A 137 4.85 10.13 -3.26
N MET A 138 4.06 10.08 -4.34
CA MET A 138 3.41 11.28 -4.88
C MET A 138 1.90 11.17 -4.95
N ASP A 139 1.38 9.98 -5.26
CA ASP A 139 -0.06 9.78 -5.36
C ASP A 139 -0.63 9.58 -3.94
N PRO A 140 -1.60 10.41 -3.53
CA PRO A 140 -2.25 10.23 -2.24
C PRO A 140 -3.05 8.91 -2.19
N SER A 141 -3.35 8.43 -1.00
CA SER A 141 -4.13 7.22 -0.81
C SER A 141 -5.54 7.32 -1.42
N SER A 142 -6.11 8.52 -1.46
CA SER A 142 -7.39 8.82 -2.13
C SER A 142 -7.35 8.66 -3.65
N SER A 143 -6.18 8.44 -4.27
CA SER A 143 -6.09 8.14 -5.70
C SER A 143 -6.76 6.82 -6.10
N LEU A 144 -7.05 5.95 -5.15
CA LEU A 144 -7.72 4.67 -5.36
C LEU A 144 -8.60 4.37 -4.13
N GLU A 145 -9.91 4.30 -4.31
CA GLU A 145 -10.88 4.14 -3.23
C GLU A 145 -11.62 2.82 -3.31
N PHE A 146 -11.82 2.19 -2.16
CA PHE A 146 -12.60 0.97 -2.03
C PHE A 146 -14.10 1.27 -1.98
N GLN A 147 -14.88 0.53 -2.75
CA GLN A 147 -16.33 0.66 -2.85
C GLN A 147 -17.00 -0.71 -2.90
N ILE A 148 -18.28 -0.74 -2.58
CA ILE A 148 -19.15 -1.92 -2.73
C ILE A 148 -20.24 -1.54 -3.74
N PRO A 149 -20.30 -2.16 -4.94
CA PRO A 149 -21.37 -1.87 -5.88
C PRO A 149 -22.71 -2.41 -5.37
N PHE A 150 -23.73 -1.56 -5.37
CA PHE A 150 -25.12 -1.92 -5.12
C PHE A 150 -26.05 -0.98 -5.89
N SER A 151 -27.27 -1.43 -6.21
CA SER A 151 -28.23 -0.63 -6.98
C SER A 151 -29.05 0.32 -6.11
N ASP A 152 -29.36 -0.12 -4.89
CA ASP A 152 -30.11 0.65 -3.91
C ASP A 152 -29.79 0.16 -2.49
N VAL A 153 -30.18 0.94 -1.49
CA VAL A 153 -29.89 0.64 -0.09
C VAL A 153 -30.58 -0.62 0.44
N PRO A 154 -31.86 -0.90 0.09
CA PRO A 154 -32.50 -2.17 0.42
C PRO A 154 -31.71 -3.38 -0.10
N GLN A 155 -31.20 -3.32 -1.34
CA GLN A 155 -30.37 -4.39 -1.89
C GLN A 155 -29.08 -4.58 -1.08
N LEU A 156 -28.38 -3.50 -0.73
CA LEU A 156 -27.17 -3.58 0.07
C LEU A 156 -27.43 -4.29 1.40
N TYR A 157 -28.54 -3.96 2.08
CA TYR A 157 -28.87 -4.59 3.36
C TYR A 157 -29.34 -6.05 3.23
N ALA A 158 -29.83 -6.45 2.06
CA ALA A 158 -30.16 -7.85 1.77
C ALA A 158 -28.93 -8.72 1.47
N PHE A 159 -27.77 -8.11 1.16
CA PHE A 159 -26.54 -8.84 0.84
C PHE A 159 -26.10 -9.71 2.01
N SER A 160 -25.87 -11.00 1.70
CA SER A 160 -25.03 -11.89 2.49
C SER A 160 -23.55 -11.56 2.31
N GLU A 161 -22.68 -12.22 3.05
CA GLU A 161 -21.23 -12.04 2.86
C GLU A 161 -20.79 -12.43 1.44
N GLU A 162 -21.41 -13.45 0.86
CA GLU A 162 -21.08 -13.98 -0.47
C GLU A 162 -21.48 -13.06 -1.62
N ASP A 163 -22.50 -12.20 -1.38
CA ASP A 163 -22.97 -11.21 -2.36
C ASP A 163 -22.09 -9.96 -2.42
N ILE A 164 -21.21 -9.79 -1.43
CA ILE A 164 -20.33 -8.61 -1.37
C ILE A 164 -19.19 -8.76 -2.37
N HIS A 165 -19.09 -7.78 -3.26
CA HIS A 165 -17.95 -7.63 -4.15
C HIS A 165 -17.21 -6.35 -3.82
N ILE A 166 -15.89 -6.47 -3.60
CA ILE A 166 -15.05 -5.32 -3.29
C ILE A 166 -14.44 -4.81 -4.60
N CYS A 167 -14.79 -3.59 -4.98
CA CYS A 167 -14.20 -2.94 -6.14
C CYS A 167 -13.38 -1.71 -5.74
N LEU A 168 -12.54 -1.25 -6.66
CA LEU A 168 -11.71 -0.07 -6.48
C LEU A 168 -11.94 0.92 -7.61
N LYS A 169 -12.14 2.18 -7.24
CA LYS A 169 -12.34 3.28 -8.17
C LYS A 169 -11.16 4.24 -8.13
N GLY A 170 -10.61 4.57 -9.28
CA GLY A 170 -9.60 5.61 -9.42
C GLY A 170 -10.22 7.00 -9.32
N SER A 171 -9.53 7.92 -8.66
CA SER A 171 -9.95 9.32 -8.62
C SER A 171 -9.68 10.02 -9.95
N GLU A 172 -10.34 11.17 -10.15
CA GLU A 172 -10.21 11.98 -11.37
C GLU A 172 -8.74 12.35 -11.66
N GLY A 173 -8.34 12.18 -12.90
CA GLY A 173 -7.00 12.52 -13.40
C GLY A 173 -5.94 11.44 -13.18
N VAL A 174 -6.24 10.37 -12.45
CA VAL A 174 -5.30 9.24 -12.22
C VAL A 174 -5.88 7.87 -12.59
N GLU A 175 -7.05 7.84 -13.25
CA GLU A 175 -7.82 6.61 -13.53
C GLU A 175 -6.98 5.54 -14.23
N LYS A 176 -6.19 5.93 -15.25
CA LYS A 176 -5.32 4.99 -15.98
C LYS A 176 -4.27 4.36 -15.05
N ARG A 177 -3.63 5.17 -14.19
CA ARG A 177 -2.62 4.68 -13.24
C ARG A 177 -3.25 3.84 -12.13
N ALA A 178 -4.44 4.22 -11.67
CA ALA A 178 -5.23 3.45 -10.73
C ALA A 178 -5.58 2.08 -11.31
N GLU A 179 -6.07 2.03 -12.55
CA GLU A 179 -6.40 0.79 -13.24
C GLU A 179 -5.16 -0.12 -13.43
N GLN A 180 -4.01 0.47 -13.73
CA GLN A 180 -2.76 -0.30 -13.79
C GLN A 180 -2.35 -0.84 -12.41
N SER A 181 -2.52 -0.07 -11.34
CA SER A 181 -2.28 -0.57 -9.98
C SER A 181 -3.18 -1.76 -9.64
N LYS A 182 -4.47 -1.67 -9.97
CA LYS A 182 -5.42 -2.78 -9.78
C LYS A 182 -4.96 -4.04 -10.51
N LYS A 183 -4.59 -3.92 -11.79
CA LYS A 183 -4.14 -5.05 -12.63
C LYS A 183 -2.83 -5.65 -12.15
N ILE A 184 -1.82 -4.81 -11.87
CA ILE A 184 -0.48 -5.27 -11.49
C ILE A 184 -0.54 -6.01 -10.15
N PHE A 185 -1.20 -5.42 -9.17
CA PHE A 185 -1.24 -5.94 -7.80
C PHE A 185 -2.46 -6.82 -7.52
N ARG A 186 -3.30 -7.08 -8.53
CA ARG A 186 -4.51 -7.90 -8.39
C ARG A 186 -5.36 -7.47 -7.20
N LEU A 187 -5.55 -6.15 -7.04
CA LEU A 187 -6.09 -5.62 -5.79
C LEU A 187 -7.51 -6.11 -5.52
N GLU A 188 -8.39 -6.10 -6.50
CA GLU A 188 -9.78 -6.53 -6.30
C GLU A 188 -9.82 -8.01 -5.93
N GLU A 189 -9.11 -8.87 -6.67
CA GLU A 189 -9.08 -10.32 -6.42
C GLU A 189 -8.50 -10.67 -5.04
N VAL A 190 -7.43 -9.99 -4.63
CA VAL A 190 -6.82 -10.30 -3.32
C VAL A 190 -7.60 -9.72 -2.15
N TYR A 191 -8.44 -8.71 -2.38
CA TYR A 191 -9.29 -8.13 -1.36
C TYR A 191 -10.61 -8.88 -1.17
N GLU A 192 -11.06 -9.69 -2.13
CA GLU A 192 -12.22 -10.56 -1.99
C GLU A 192 -12.16 -11.47 -0.74
N THR A 193 -10.96 -11.80 -0.27
CA THR A 193 -10.76 -12.57 0.97
C THR A 193 -11.13 -11.81 2.24
N HIS A 194 -11.50 -10.54 2.15
CA HIS A 194 -11.84 -9.66 3.27
C HIS A 194 -13.33 -9.24 3.27
N ARG A 195 -14.19 -9.98 2.55
CA ARG A 195 -15.64 -9.74 2.52
C ARG A 195 -16.25 -9.78 3.90
N ASP A 196 -15.77 -10.66 4.76
CA ASP A 196 -16.22 -10.79 6.15
C ASP A 196 -16.07 -9.48 6.94
N ILE A 197 -14.98 -8.75 6.73
CA ILE A 197 -14.74 -7.44 7.36
C ILE A 197 -15.75 -6.42 6.86
N VAL A 198 -15.96 -6.39 5.54
CA VAL A 198 -16.93 -5.48 4.90
C VAL A 198 -18.35 -5.80 5.33
N TYR A 199 -18.71 -7.08 5.40
CA TYR A 199 -20.02 -7.53 5.85
C TYR A 199 -20.31 -7.11 7.30
N ARG A 200 -19.34 -7.28 8.20
CA ARG A 200 -19.44 -6.81 9.59
C ARG A 200 -19.61 -5.30 9.65
N LEU A 201 -18.75 -4.55 8.94
CA LEU A 201 -18.81 -3.09 8.93
C LEU A 201 -20.16 -2.57 8.39
N LYS A 202 -20.69 -3.18 7.32
CA LYS A 202 -22.03 -2.89 6.79
C LYS A 202 -23.12 -3.07 7.85
N ASN A 203 -23.08 -4.17 8.57
CA ASN A 203 -24.08 -4.45 9.61
C ASN A 203 -23.93 -3.49 10.81
N GLU A 204 -22.70 -3.19 11.23
CA GLU A 204 -22.44 -2.21 12.28
C GLU A 204 -22.97 -0.82 11.91
N ILE A 205 -22.72 -0.36 10.68
CA ILE A 205 -23.25 0.94 10.20
C ILE A 205 -24.78 0.92 10.19
N ARG A 206 -25.42 -0.16 9.73
CA ARG A 206 -26.88 -0.29 9.77
C ARG A 206 -27.42 -0.23 11.19
N ASP A 207 -26.84 -1.03 12.09
CA ASP A 207 -27.34 -1.19 13.45
C ASP A 207 -27.16 0.09 14.29
N TYR A 208 -26.12 0.88 13.97
CA TYR A 208 -25.81 2.16 14.61
C TYR A 208 -26.07 3.36 13.70
N SER A 209 -26.94 3.24 12.70
CA SER A 209 -27.26 4.33 11.74
C SER A 209 -28.01 5.50 12.36
N ARG A 210 -28.77 5.25 13.43
CA ARG A 210 -29.58 6.27 14.10
C ARG A 210 -28.74 7.12 15.05
N GLU A 211 -28.02 8.06 14.48
CA GLU A 211 -27.10 8.95 15.21
C GLU A 211 -27.75 9.65 16.40
N GLU A 212 -29.00 10.11 16.26
CA GLU A 212 -29.76 10.77 17.32
C GLU A 212 -29.96 9.85 18.54
N TYR A 213 -30.34 8.59 18.31
CA TYR A 213 -30.50 7.63 19.41
C TYR A 213 -29.18 7.32 20.09
N ASN A 214 -28.10 7.19 19.31
CA ASN A 214 -26.78 6.92 19.86
C ASN A 214 -26.27 8.11 20.68
N LYS A 215 -26.54 9.36 20.25
CA LYS A 215 -26.20 10.56 21.02
C LYS A 215 -26.95 10.58 22.36
N ILE A 216 -28.28 10.38 22.36
CA ILE A 216 -29.08 10.31 23.57
C ILE A 216 -28.60 9.19 24.50
N PHE A 217 -28.28 8.02 23.95
CA PHE A 217 -27.74 6.92 24.72
C PHE A 217 -26.41 7.27 25.37
N CYS A 218 -25.48 7.83 24.61
CA CYS A 218 -24.16 8.24 25.12
C CYS A 218 -24.25 9.38 26.15
N GLU A 219 -25.21 10.32 26.00
CA GLU A 219 -25.46 11.39 26.97
C GLU A 219 -25.97 10.85 28.31
N ASN A 220 -26.84 9.82 28.27
CA ASN A 220 -27.34 9.19 29.47
C ASN A 220 -26.30 8.28 30.18
N TYR A 221 -25.27 7.84 29.46
CA TYR A 221 -24.23 6.96 29.96
C TYR A 221 -22.82 7.55 29.77
N THR A 222 -22.67 8.85 30.03
CA THR A 222 -21.43 9.60 29.82
C THR A 222 -20.24 9.00 30.57
N ASP A 223 -20.47 8.49 31.77
CA ASP A 223 -19.43 7.85 32.59
C ASP A 223 -18.89 6.57 31.93
N LEU A 224 -19.71 5.93 31.08
CA LEU A 224 -19.31 4.70 30.39
C LEU A 224 -18.60 4.97 29.07
N PHE A 225 -19.10 5.91 28.30
CA PHE A 225 -18.63 6.16 26.92
C PHE A 225 -17.82 7.43 26.74
N GLY A 226 -17.90 8.41 27.68
CA GLY A 226 -17.21 9.69 27.57
C GLY A 226 -17.76 10.60 26.47
N GLY A 227 -19.01 10.32 26.00
CA GLY A 227 -19.69 11.05 24.93
C GLY A 227 -19.71 10.31 23.58
N TYR A 228 -20.45 10.90 22.61
CA TYR A 228 -20.72 10.27 21.32
C TYR A 228 -19.46 10.05 20.48
N ASP A 229 -18.57 11.02 20.42
CA ASP A 229 -17.33 10.92 19.62
C ASP A 229 -16.46 9.76 20.12
N ARG A 230 -16.36 9.62 21.43
CA ARG A 230 -15.63 8.51 22.04
C ARG A 230 -16.30 7.16 21.79
N PHE A 231 -17.61 7.11 21.78
CA PHE A 231 -18.38 5.91 21.41
C PHE A 231 -18.03 5.47 19.97
N ILE A 232 -18.01 6.41 19.01
CA ILE A 232 -17.65 6.12 17.62
C ILE A 232 -16.19 5.65 17.50
N GLU A 233 -15.24 6.26 18.23
CA GLU A 233 -13.87 5.80 18.27
C GLU A 233 -13.72 4.37 18.81
N VAL A 234 -14.50 4.00 19.81
CA VAL A 234 -14.50 2.64 20.39
C VAL A 234 -15.13 1.64 19.44
N LEU A 235 -16.21 2.02 18.77
CA LEU A 235 -16.91 1.18 17.81
C LEU A 235 -16.08 0.96 16.54
N HIS A 236 -15.41 2.02 16.06
CA HIS A 236 -14.65 2.04 14.82
C HIS A 236 -13.21 2.52 15.03
N PRO A 237 -12.37 1.79 15.78
CA PRO A 237 -11.03 2.24 16.15
C PRO A 237 -10.14 2.53 14.93
N PHE A 238 -10.40 1.90 13.79
CA PHE A 238 -9.66 2.12 12.55
C PHE A 238 -9.78 3.56 12.02
N LEU A 239 -10.79 4.34 12.43
CA LEU A 239 -10.92 5.74 12.01
C LEU A 239 -9.78 6.61 12.51
N ALA A 240 -9.25 6.32 13.70
CA ALA A 240 -8.09 6.99 14.28
C ALA A 240 -6.73 6.39 13.81
N GLU A 241 -6.74 5.21 13.20
CA GLU A 241 -5.51 4.56 12.77
C GLU A 241 -4.90 5.21 11.52
N ASP A 242 -3.56 5.18 11.44
CA ASP A 242 -2.84 5.56 10.22
C ASP A 242 -2.72 4.33 9.29
N GLU A 243 -3.18 4.46 8.06
CA GLU A 243 -3.11 3.43 7.03
C GLU A 243 -1.68 3.00 6.67
N LYS A 244 -0.67 3.84 6.98
CA LYS A 244 0.75 3.52 6.83
C LYS A 244 1.26 2.57 7.92
N ASN A 245 0.52 2.47 9.02
CA ASN A 245 0.93 1.73 10.20
C ASN A 245 0.08 0.49 10.49
N THR A 246 -1.17 0.45 10.00
CA THR A 246 -2.10 -0.66 10.26
C THR A 246 -2.69 -1.19 8.96
N PRO A 247 -2.58 -2.51 8.69
CA PRO A 247 -3.15 -3.13 7.50
C PRO A 247 -4.67 -3.00 7.42
N LEU A 248 -5.18 -2.95 6.20
CA LEU A 248 -6.61 -2.88 5.87
C LEU A 248 -7.31 -1.59 6.33
N THR A 249 -6.59 -0.68 6.99
CA THR A 249 -7.18 0.58 7.48
C THR A 249 -7.75 1.41 6.34
N LYS A 250 -7.05 1.46 5.20
CA LYS A 250 -7.57 2.16 4.02
C LYS A 250 -8.91 1.59 3.55
N MET A 251 -9.00 0.28 3.34
CA MET A 251 -10.25 -0.35 2.94
C MET A 251 -11.39 -0.09 3.94
N LYS A 252 -11.12 -0.25 5.23
CA LYS A 252 -12.14 -0.01 6.27
C LYS A 252 -12.63 1.43 6.27
N LYS A 253 -11.73 2.41 6.15
CA LYS A 253 -12.08 3.84 6.08
C LYS A 253 -12.90 4.15 4.84
N ASP A 254 -12.42 3.75 3.67
CA ASP A 254 -13.10 4.03 2.40
C ASP A 254 -14.52 3.44 2.40
N ILE A 255 -14.67 2.16 2.78
CA ILE A 255 -15.97 1.49 2.85
C ILE A 255 -16.87 2.15 3.89
N TYR A 256 -16.34 2.53 5.06
CA TYR A 256 -17.11 3.22 6.09
C TYR A 256 -17.70 4.54 5.58
N PHE A 257 -16.87 5.39 4.97
CA PHE A 257 -17.33 6.66 4.44
C PHE A 257 -18.26 6.48 3.25
N TYR A 258 -17.93 5.55 2.34
CA TYR A 258 -18.78 5.20 1.21
C TYR A 258 -20.18 4.77 1.66
N LEU A 259 -20.28 3.91 2.66
CA LEU A 259 -21.56 3.47 3.20
C LEU A 259 -22.30 4.62 3.92
N LYS A 260 -21.62 5.43 4.70
CA LYS A 260 -22.25 6.59 5.37
C LYS A 260 -22.85 7.57 4.36
N GLU A 261 -22.12 7.90 3.31
CA GLU A 261 -22.59 8.83 2.28
C GLU A 261 -23.78 8.27 1.49
N ASN A 262 -23.74 7.00 1.13
CA ASN A 262 -24.76 6.40 0.28
C ASN A 262 -25.95 5.84 1.06
N CYS A 263 -25.81 5.55 2.34
CA CYS A 263 -26.89 5.04 3.19
C CYS A 263 -27.57 6.12 4.04
N ALA A 264 -27.03 7.33 4.12
CA ALA A 264 -27.63 8.43 4.89
C ALA A 264 -29.00 8.93 4.34
N VAL A 265 -29.39 8.48 3.17
CA VAL A 265 -30.63 8.92 2.48
C VAL A 265 -31.90 8.23 3.03
N LEU A 266 -31.79 7.30 3.98
CA LEU A 266 -32.95 6.51 4.49
C LEU A 266 -33.48 6.93 5.88
N TYR A 267 -32.95 8.03 6.46
CA TYR A 267 -33.37 8.43 7.81
C TYR A 267 -33.70 9.91 7.93
#